data_4fbd05f8729748516cb3de2c87347357
#
_entry.id   4fbd05f8729748516cb3de2c87347357
#
_cell.length_a   1.000
_cell.length_b   1.000
_cell.length_c   1.000
_cell.angle_alpha   90.00
_cell.angle_beta   90.00
_cell.angle_gamma   90.00
#
_symmetry.space_group_name_H-M   'P 1'
#
loop_
_entity.id
_entity.type
_entity.pdbx_description
1 polymer ?
#
loop_
_entity_poly.entity_id
_entity_poly.type
_entity_poly.pdbx_seq_one_letter_code
_entity_poly.pdbx_strand_id
1 'polypeptide(L)'
;ISAYIMVKERFFIMNWIKKQRKHLRLWVQVLFTALTNGYVIGFTEGKIYRGTSKKLCVPGLNCYSCPGAIGSCPIGSLQAVIGSKNYKFSFYVIGFLMIFGSLMGRFVCGWLCPFGLVQDLLHKIPFVKKIKKVPFDRYLRYLKYVILVVFVIAMPLLLVGESGYGSPWFCKLICPSGTLLGGIPLVAKNPGLQRAIGFLFGWKVSILVILLILSTMIYRPFCKYLCPLGAIYGIFNRFSLYHYEIDAAKCTKCGLCAKKCDMGVKVYENPNSAECIRCGKCKDVCPTGAIHSGIRPKTGV
;
A
#
# COMPACT_ATOMS: atom_id res chain seq x y z
N ILE A 1 -47.65 8.16 1.07
CA ILE A 1 -46.89 8.81 2.16
C ILE A 1 -45.92 7.79 2.81
N SER A 2 -46.34 6.56 3.14
CA SER A 2 -45.51 5.52 3.78
C SER A 2 -44.30 5.10 2.95
N ALA A 3 -44.47 4.90 1.63
CA ALA A 3 -43.36 4.51 0.75
C ALA A 3 -42.28 5.59 0.62
N TYR A 4 -42.68 6.87 0.62
CA TYR A 4 -41.76 8.01 0.56
C TYR A 4 -40.93 8.15 1.85
N ILE A 5 -41.53 7.89 3.02
CA ILE A 5 -40.86 7.92 4.31
C ILE A 5 -39.82 6.79 4.38
N MET A 6 -40.18 5.57 3.97
CA MET A 6 -39.24 4.43 3.93
C MET A 6 -38.04 4.65 3.00
N VAL A 7 -38.26 5.29 1.86
CA VAL A 7 -37.17 5.64 0.93
C VAL A 7 -36.22 6.67 1.55
N LYS A 8 -36.76 7.67 2.26
CA LYS A 8 -35.99 8.73 2.92
C LYS A 8 -35.16 8.18 4.11
N GLU A 9 -35.73 7.29 4.90
CA GLU A 9 -35.00 6.61 5.98
C GLU A 9 -33.90 5.69 5.47
N ARG A 10 -34.16 4.89 4.43
CA ARG A 10 -33.12 4.09 3.77
C ARG A 10 -31.99 4.93 3.23
N PHE A 11 -32.32 6.10 2.65
CA PHE A 11 -31.32 7.03 2.12
C PHE A 11 -30.48 7.65 3.26
N PHE A 12 -31.09 8.00 4.38
CA PHE A 12 -30.43 8.55 5.56
C PHE A 12 -29.50 7.52 6.21
N ILE A 13 -29.98 6.29 6.46
CA ILE A 13 -29.20 5.19 7.00
C ILE A 13 -28.02 4.86 6.08
N MET A 14 -28.25 4.82 4.76
CA MET A 14 -27.21 4.53 3.78
C MET A 14 -26.12 5.60 3.76
N ASN A 15 -26.48 6.89 3.87
CA ASN A 15 -25.53 7.99 3.98
C ASN A 15 -24.74 7.97 5.30
N TRP A 16 -25.39 7.61 6.40
CA TRP A 16 -24.74 7.44 7.71
C TRP A 16 -23.72 6.30 7.67
N ILE A 17 -24.08 5.13 7.13
CA ILE A 17 -23.17 3.99 6.95
C ILE A 17 -21.98 4.36 6.06
N LYS A 18 -22.21 5.09 4.97
CA LYS A 18 -21.15 5.60 4.07
C LYS A 18 -20.18 6.51 4.80
N LYS A 19 -20.69 7.42 5.64
CA LYS A 19 -19.89 8.32 6.47
C LYS A 19 -19.05 7.54 7.48
N GLN A 20 -19.65 6.58 8.18
CA GLN A 20 -18.96 5.73 9.15
C GLN A 20 -17.84 4.90 8.49
N ARG A 21 -18.09 4.29 7.33
CA ARG A 21 -17.08 3.49 6.63
C ARG A 21 -15.85 4.31 6.22
N LYS A 22 -16.03 5.57 5.81
CA LYS A 22 -14.93 6.48 5.47
C LYS A 22 -14.08 6.80 6.71
N HIS A 23 -14.71 7.05 7.85
CA HIS A 23 -14.03 7.30 9.11
C HIS A 23 -13.35 6.03 9.63
N LEU A 24 -14.04 4.89 9.59
CA LEU A 24 -13.50 3.59 10.00
C LEU A 24 -12.20 3.26 9.27
N ARG A 25 -12.17 3.44 7.93
CA ARG A 25 -10.95 3.19 7.16
C ARG A 25 -9.79 4.06 7.61
N LEU A 26 -10.04 5.36 7.84
CA LEU A 26 -9.01 6.28 8.33
C LEU A 26 -8.51 5.87 9.72
N TRP A 27 -9.43 5.56 10.64
CA TRP A 27 -9.09 5.12 11.98
C TRP A 27 -8.27 3.82 11.99
N VAL A 28 -8.66 2.84 11.17
CA VAL A 28 -7.90 1.58 11.03
C VAL A 28 -6.49 1.86 10.50
N GLN A 29 -6.33 2.73 9.50
CA GLN A 29 -5.01 3.11 8.98
C GLN A 29 -4.17 3.83 10.03
N VAL A 30 -4.74 4.78 10.76
CA VAL A 30 -4.04 5.53 11.81
C VAL A 30 -3.64 4.60 12.95
N LEU A 31 -4.57 3.79 13.44
CA LEU A 31 -4.31 2.84 14.53
C LEU A 31 -3.23 1.84 14.14
N PHE A 32 -3.33 1.25 12.96
CA PHE A 32 -2.33 0.29 12.49
C PHE A 32 -0.95 0.95 12.29
N THR A 33 -0.92 2.19 11.78
CA THR A 33 0.32 2.95 11.65
C THR A 33 0.93 3.24 13.02
N ALA A 34 0.12 3.64 14.01
CA ALA A 34 0.58 3.87 15.38
C ALA A 34 1.08 2.59 16.05
N LEU A 35 0.38 1.46 15.88
CA LEU A 35 0.80 0.17 16.40
C LEU A 35 2.12 -0.31 15.78
N THR A 36 2.29 -0.16 14.47
CA THR A 36 3.52 -0.63 13.78
C THR A 36 4.71 0.31 13.92
N ASN A 37 4.48 1.57 14.31
CA ASN A 37 5.50 2.59 14.53
C ASN A 37 5.42 3.19 15.96
N GLY A 38 5.07 2.39 16.94
CA GLY A 38 4.81 2.82 18.32
C GLY A 38 6.04 3.18 19.16
N TYR A 39 7.26 2.95 18.66
CA TYR A 39 8.47 3.31 19.41
C TYR A 39 8.83 4.79 19.21
N VAL A 40 8.05 5.68 19.85
CA VAL A 40 8.17 7.14 19.70
C VAL A 40 9.53 7.66 20.21
N ILE A 41 10.09 7.03 21.26
CA ILE A 41 11.40 7.38 21.84
C ILE A 41 12.51 7.33 20.78
N GLY A 42 12.41 6.43 19.80
CA GLY A 42 13.37 6.36 18.70
C GLY A 42 13.49 7.65 17.88
N PHE A 43 12.39 8.40 17.73
CA PHE A 43 12.40 9.69 17.02
C PHE A 43 13.06 10.81 17.84
N THR A 44 12.95 10.77 19.17
CA THR A 44 13.57 11.78 20.05
C THR A 44 15.07 11.54 20.17
N GLU A 45 15.49 10.30 20.32
CA GLU A 45 16.90 9.90 20.46
C GLU A 45 17.64 9.73 19.12
N GLY A 46 16.94 9.67 17.99
CA GLY A 46 17.54 9.37 16.68
C GLY A 46 18.11 7.94 16.58
N LYS A 47 17.54 6.99 17.34
CA LYS A 47 17.97 5.59 17.36
C LYS A 47 16.94 4.67 16.75
N ILE A 48 17.40 3.64 16.04
CA ILE A 48 16.54 2.59 15.48
C ILE A 48 16.20 1.59 16.59
N TYR A 49 14.92 1.24 16.70
CA TYR A 49 14.47 0.16 17.60
C TYR A 49 15.18 -1.15 17.29
N ARG A 50 15.71 -1.84 18.31
CA ARG A 50 16.47 -3.10 18.18
C ARG A 50 15.81 -4.31 18.85
N GLY A 51 14.56 -4.20 19.29
CA GLY A 51 13.83 -5.28 19.95
C GLY A 51 13.56 -6.49 19.04
N THR A 52 13.24 -7.61 19.65
CA THR A 52 12.99 -8.90 18.95
C THR A 52 11.81 -8.83 17.98
N SER A 53 10.81 -7.98 18.23
CA SER A 53 9.66 -7.76 17.34
C SER A 53 10.06 -7.24 15.95
N LYS A 54 11.25 -6.61 15.81
CA LYS A 54 11.79 -6.17 14.52
C LYS A 54 12.03 -7.32 13.53
N LYS A 55 12.15 -8.56 14.03
CA LYS A 55 12.27 -9.78 13.20
C LYS A 55 10.95 -10.13 12.52
N LEU A 56 9.82 -9.64 13.04
CA LEU A 56 8.51 -9.91 12.48
C LEU A 56 8.21 -8.93 11.34
N CYS A 57 7.73 -9.45 10.21
CA CYS A 57 7.25 -8.62 9.11
C CYS A 57 5.87 -8.06 9.43
N VAL A 58 5.61 -6.83 8.97
CA VAL A 58 4.28 -6.22 8.98
C VAL A 58 3.73 -6.19 7.55
N PRO A 59 2.42 -6.39 7.33
CA PRO A 59 1.89 -6.56 5.98
C PRO A 59 1.95 -5.28 5.12
N GLY A 60 2.15 -4.11 5.74
CA GLY A 60 2.27 -2.82 5.05
C GLY A 60 3.71 -2.44 4.68
N LEU A 61 3.85 -1.35 3.92
CA LEU A 61 5.16 -0.77 3.62
C LEU A 61 5.64 0.04 4.84
N ASN A 62 6.43 -0.59 5.70
CA ASN A 62 6.98 0.00 6.92
C ASN A 62 8.51 -0.11 6.91
N CYS A 63 9.21 1.03 6.99
CA CYS A 63 10.67 1.03 6.82
C CYS A 63 11.38 0.39 8.02
N TYR A 64 12.29 -0.56 7.77
CA TYR A 64 13.14 -1.14 8.80
C TYR A 64 13.99 -0.08 9.54
N SER A 65 14.50 0.90 8.81
CA SER A 65 15.33 1.99 9.37
C SER A 65 14.52 3.11 10.02
N CYS A 66 13.17 3.00 10.05
CA CYS A 66 12.36 3.97 10.77
C CYS A 66 12.64 3.88 12.28
N PRO A 67 12.95 5.00 12.99
CA PRO A 67 13.17 5.02 14.43
C PRO A 67 12.01 4.43 15.21
N GLY A 68 10.77 4.74 14.81
CA GLY A 68 9.56 4.28 15.47
C GLY A 68 9.10 2.86 15.10
N ALA A 69 9.65 2.25 14.03
CA ALA A 69 9.15 0.98 13.52
C ALA A 69 9.47 -0.20 14.45
N ILE A 70 8.43 -0.88 14.91
CA ILE A 70 8.53 -2.07 15.77
C ILE A 70 8.69 -3.34 14.92
N GLY A 71 8.16 -3.37 13.69
CA GLY A 71 8.29 -4.48 12.76
C GLY A 71 9.00 -4.10 11.47
N SER A 72 9.33 -5.08 10.63
CA SER A 72 10.08 -4.89 9.39
C SER A 72 9.20 -4.91 8.13
N CYS A 73 9.68 -4.21 7.09
CA CYS A 73 9.03 -4.21 5.77
C CYS A 73 9.30 -5.54 5.05
N PRO A 74 8.27 -6.23 4.54
CA PRO A 74 8.44 -7.50 3.85
C PRO A 74 9.26 -7.37 2.56
N ILE A 75 9.24 -6.22 1.87
CA ILE A 75 10.08 -5.98 0.69
C ILE A 75 11.55 -5.82 1.07
N GLY A 76 11.84 -5.10 2.15
CA GLY A 76 13.22 -4.98 2.65
C GLY A 76 13.76 -6.33 3.12
N SER A 77 12.96 -7.08 3.86
CA SER A 77 13.30 -8.43 4.31
C SER A 77 13.50 -9.41 3.16
N LEU A 78 12.65 -9.34 2.12
CA LEU A 78 12.76 -10.17 0.92
C LEU A 78 14.10 -9.91 0.19
N GLN A 79 14.49 -8.66 0.00
CA GLN A 79 15.77 -8.31 -0.64
C GLN A 79 16.97 -8.79 0.20
N ALA A 80 16.91 -8.60 1.54
CA ALA A 80 17.97 -9.06 2.43
C ALA A 80 18.15 -10.59 2.39
N VAL A 81 17.06 -11.32 2.24
CA VAL A 81 17.05 -12.78 2.16
C VAL A 81 17.55 -13.26 0.81
N ILE A 82 17.06 -12.70 -0.30
CA ILE A 82 17.49 -13.06 -1.66
C ILE A 82 18.99 -12.78 -1.84
N GLY A 83 19.49 -11.68 -1.27
CA GLY A 83 20.90 -11.29 -1.34
C GLY A 83 21.80 -12.02 -0.34
N SER A 84 21.29 -12.91 0.51
CA SER A 84 22.06 -13.67 1.50
C SER A 84 22.41 -15.06 0.97
N LYS A 85 23.66 -15.50 1.14
CA LYS A 85 24.08 -16.89 0.85
C LYS A 85 23.38 -17.92 1.76
N ASN A 86 22.86 -17.49 2.92
CA ASN A 86 22.11 -18.32 3.85
C ASN A 86 20.60 -18.16 3.64
N TYR A 87 20.01 -19.00 2.81
CA TYR A 87 18.57 -18.97 2.47
C TYR A 87 17.60 -19.38 3.60
N LYS A 88 18.08 -19.60 4.83
CA LYS A 88 17.24 -20.10 5.94
C LYS A 88 16.03 -19.23 6.29
N PHE A 89 16.08 -17.93 6.05
CA PHE A 89 14.98 -16.99 6.32
C PHE A 89 14.04 -16.73 5.14
N SER A 90 14.37 -17.21 3.94
CA SER A 90 13.59 -16.92 2.72
C SER A 90 12.15 -17.44 2.81
N PHE A 91 11.97 -18.63 3.37
CA PHE A 91 10.66 -19.28 3.50
C PHE A 91 9.71 -18.49 4.42
N TYR A 92 10.20 -17.88 5.51
CA TYR A 92 9.37 -17.07 6.39
C TYR A 92 8.80 -15.86 5.65
N VAL A 93 9.63 -15.07 4.96
CA VAL A 93 9.18 -13.84 4.28
C VAL A 93 8.27 -14.17 3.10
N ILE A 94 8.62 -15.16 2.31
CA ILE A 94 7.80 -15.63 1.19
C ILE A 94 6.46 -16.17 1.72
N GLY A 95 6.47 -17.04 2.72
CA GLY A 95 5.25 -17.57 3.36
C GLY A 95 4.37 -16.46 3.94
N PHE A 96 4.97 -15.46 4.59
CA PHE A 96 4.25 -14.28 5.09
C PHE A 96 3.54 -13.52 3.95
N LEU A 97 4.25 -13.23 2.85
CA LEU A 97 3.67 -12.55 1.69
C LEU A 97 2.57 -13.39 1.02
N MET A 98 2.74 -14.72 0.95
CA MET A 98 1.73 -15.63 0.41
C MET A 98 0.48 -15.68 1.29
N ILE A 99 0.63 -15.78 2.61
CA ILE A 99 -0.50 -15.81 3.55
C ILE A 99 -1.30 -14.50 3.46
N PHE A 100 -0.67 -13.35 3.64
CA PHE A 100 -1.39 -12.07 3.55
C PHE A 100 -1.92 -11.78 2.15
N GLY A 101 -1.20 -12.19 1.10
CA GLY A 101 -1.63 -12.09 -0.28
C GLY A 101 -2.87 -12.93 -0.56
N SER A 102 -2.87 -14.19 -0.18
CA SER A 102 -4.00 -15.12 -0.41
C SER A 102 -5.21 -14.81 0.47
N LEU A 103 -5.02 -14.35 1.70
CA LEU A 103 -6.13 -13.97 2.57
C LEU A 103 -6.77 -12.66 2.14
N MET A 104 -5.97 -11.61 1.96
CA MET A 104 -6.45 -10.23 1.87
C MET A 104 -6.11 -9.53 0.55
N GLY A 105 -5.14 -10.02 -0.22
CA GLY A 105 -4.68 -9.34 -1.43
C GLY A 105 -4.31 -7.88 -1.18
N ARG A 106 -4.72 -6.98 -2.07
CA ARG A 106 -4.44 -5.52 -1.95
C ARG A 106 -5.30 -4.78 -0.92
N PHE A 107 -6.16 -5.46 -0.17
CA PHE A 107 -6.85 -4.88 0.99
C PHE A 107 -5.82 -4.28 1.97
N VAL A 108 -4.71 -4.98 2.21
CA VAL A 108 -3.59 -4.49 3.03
C VAL A 108 -3.13 -3.11 2.59
N CYS A 109 -2.95 -2.89 1.27
CA CYS A 109 -2.55 -1.60 0.73
C CYS A 109 -3.59 -0.50 0.97
N GLY A 110 -4.86 -0.88 1.00
CA GLY A 110 -5.98 0.03 1.21
C GLY A 110 -6.19 0.45 2.65
N TRP A 111 -5.91 -0.44 3.62
CA TRP A 111 -6.35 -0.31 5.00
C TRP A 111 -5.24 -0.32 6.04
N LEU A 112 -4.11 -0.99 5.76
CA LEU A 112 -3.05 -1.22 6.75
C LEU A 112 -1.72 -0.53 6.41
N CYS A 113 -1.55 0.02 5.21
CA CYS A 113 -0.26 0.55 4.78
C CYS A 113 -0.02 1.98 5.30
N PRO A 114 1.02 2.23 6.12
CA PRO A 114 1.34 3.57 6.63
C PRO A 114 1.63 4.58 5.51
N PHE A 115 2.42 4.20 4.51
CA PHE A 115 2.71 5.08 3.38
C PHE A 115 1.48 5.34 2.50
N GLY A 116 0.53 4.39 2.48
CA GLY A 116 -0.78 4.59 1.86
C GLY A 116 -1.63 5.64 2.58
N LEU A 117 -1.53 5.73 3.91
CA LEU A 117 -2.18 6.78 4.71
C LEU A 117 -1.62 8.16 4.35
N VAL A 118 -0.29 8.30 4.25
CA VAL A 118 0.35 9.58 3.85
C VAL A 118 -0.19 10.06 2.50
N GLN A 119 -0.23 9.18 1.49
CA GLN A 119 -0.77 9.54 0.18
C GLN A 119 -2.26 9.87 0.20
N ASP A 120 -3.06 9.18 1.02
CA ASP A 120 -4.49 9.47 1.19
C ASP A 120 -4.72 10.85 1.83
N LEU A 121 -3.89 11.24 2.80
CA LEU A 121 -3.96 12.55 3.46
C LEU A 121 -3.58 13.67 2.48
N LEU A 122 -2.48 13.51 1.74
CA LEU A 122 -2.04 14.48 0.73
C LEU A 122 -3.09 14.67 -0.37
N HIS A 123 -3.70 13.58 -0.83
CA HIS A 123 -4.74 13.66 -1.85
C HIS A 123 -6.01 14.36 -1.38
N LYS A 124 -6.26 14.52 -0.06
CA LYS A 124 -7.40 15.28 0.47
C LYS A 124 -7.22 16.79 0.38
N ILE A 125 -6.02 17.30 0.14
CA ILE A 125 -5.75 18.75 0.02
C ILE A 125 -6.62 19.33 -1.11
N PRO A 126 -7.50 20.29 -0.85
CA PRO A 126 -8.52 20.73 -1.83
C PRO A 126 -7.97 21.64 -2.92
N PHE A 127 -6.88 22.34 -2.67
CA PHE A 127 -6.37 23.43 -3.52
C PHE A 127 -5.74 22.98 -4.85
N VAL A 128 -5.52 21.68 -5.06
CA VAL A 128 -4.84 21.15 -6.24
C VAL A 128 -5.81 20.42 -7.16
N LYS A 129 -5.76 20.71 -8.47
CA LYS A 129 -6.58 20.06 -9.48
C LYS A 129 -6.30 18.55 -9.51
N LYS A 130 -7.34 17.73 -9.31
CA LYS A 130 -7.23 16.27 -9.28
C LYS A 130 -7.23 15.68 -10.68
N ILE A 131 -6.21 14.92 -10.99
CA ILE A 131 -6.05 14.24 -12.28
C ILE A 131 -6.53 12.79 -12.12
N LYS A 132 -7.67 12.46 -12.75
CA LYS A 132 -8.23 11.10 -12.74
C LYS A 132 -7.73 10.23 -13.89
N LYS A 133 -7.47 10.85 -15.05
CA LYS A 133 -6.97 10.16 -16.23
C LYS A 133 -5.54 10.62 -16.50
N VAL A 134 -4.59 9.72 -16.38
CA VAL A 134 -3.19 9.94 -16.72
C VAL A 134 -2.95 9.36 -18.10
N PRO A 135 -2.32 10.09 -19.05
CA PRO A 135 -1.92 9.50 -20.32
C PRO A 135 -1.00 8.30 -20.05
N PHE A 136 -1.10 7.26 -20.86
CA PHE A 136 -0.32 6.04 -20.71
C PHE A 136 -0.49 5.29 -19.37
N ASP A 137 -1.57 5.56 -18.59
CA ASP A 137 -1.82 4.93 -17.29
C ASP A 137 -1.69 3.40 -17.33
N ARG A 138 -2.14 2.76 -18.41
CA ARG A 138 -2.06 1.30 -18.59
C ARG A 138 -0.60 0.80 -18.58
N TYR A 139 0.29 1.47 -19.29
CA TYR A 139 1.70 1.10 -19.38
C TYR A 139 2.45 1.41 -18.09
N LEU A 140 2.19 2.58 -17.49
CA LEU A 140 2.80 2.97 -16.21
C LEU A 140 2.49 1.99 -15.08
N ARG A 141 1.33 1.29 -15.11
CA ARG A 141 1.00 0.26 -14.13
C ARG A 141 1.91 -0.97 -14.18
N TYR A 142 2.53 -1.24 -15.33
CA TYR A 142 3.50 -2.34 -15.45
C TYR A 142 4.85 -2.01 -14.82
N LEU A 143 5.18 -0.73 -14.66
CA LEU A 143 6.46 -0.30 -14.09
C LEU A 143 6.73 -0.90 -12.69
N LYS A 144 5.72 -1.05 -11.85
CA LYS A 144 5.86 -1.71 -10.53
C LYS A 144 6.29 -3.17 -10.62
N TYR A 145 5.90 -3.90 -11.69
CA TYR A 145 6.34 -5.28 -11.93
C TYR A 145 7.78 -5.31 -12.42
N VAL A 146 8.16 -4.36 -13.28
CA VAL A 146 9.57 -4.20 -13.70
C VAL A 146 10.44 -3.89 -12.48
N ILE A 147 10.02 -2.96 -11.62
CA ILE A 147 10.73 -2.64 -10.38
C ILE A 147 10.82 -3.87 -9.46
N LEU A 148 9.76 -4.66 -9.33
CA LEU A 148 9.77 -5.89 -8.55
C LEU A 148 10.81 -6.88 -9.08
N VAL A 149 10.81 -7.15 -10.39
CA VAL A 149 11.72 -8.13 -10.98
C VAL A 149 13.17 -7.62 -10.96
N VAL A 150 13.41 -6.38 -11.39
CA VAL A 150 14.77 -5.84 -11.53
C VAL A 150 15.38 -5.48 -10.18
N PHE A 151 14.72 -4.60 -9.39
CA PHE A 151 15.32 -4.02 -8.19
C PHE A 151 15.12 -4.84 -6.92
N VAL A 152 14.08 -5.68 -6.85
CA VAL A 152 13.80 -6.48 -5.65
C VAL A 152 14.34 -7.90 -5.77
N ILE A 153 14.36 -8.48 -6.99
CA ILE A 153 14.78 -9.86 -7.21
C ILE A 153 16.15 -9.91 -7.90
N ALA A 154 16.28 -9.39 -9.12
CA ALA A 154 17.47 -9.59 -9.95
C ALA A 154 18.71 -8.89 -9.37
N MET A 155 18.64 -7.61 -9.04
CA MET A 155 19.81 -6.89 -8.54
C MET A 155 20.35 -7.43 -7.21
N PRO A 156 19.54 -7.72 -6.18
CA PRO A 156 20.05 -8.34 -4.96
C PRO A 156 20.64 -9.73 -5.18
N LEU A 157 20.12 -10.49 -6.15
CA LEU A 157 20.61 -11.83 -6.48
C LEU A 157 21.94 -11.80 -7.26
N LEU A 158 22.06 -10.92 -8.24
CA LEU A 158 23.19 -10.86 -9.16
C LEU A 158 24.36 -10.01 -8.62
N LEU A 159 24.05 -8.93 -7.87
CA LEU A 159 25.04 -7.99 -7.36
C LEU A 159 25.28 -8.25 -5.87
N VAL A 160 25.77 -9.43 -5.56
CA VAL A 160 26.20 -9.79 -4.18
C VAL A 160 27.61 -9.22 -3.98
N GLY A 161 27.81 -8.41 -2.94
CA GLY A 161 29.12 -7.87 -2.60
C GLY A 161 30.08 -8.91 -2.03
N GLU A 162 31.37 -8.56 -1.89
CA GLU A 162 32.42 -9.42 -1.32
C GLU A 162 32.07 -9.90 0.10
N SER A 163 31.29 -9.13 0.85
CA SER A 163 30.77 -9.51 2.18
C SER A 163 29.74 -10.63 2.18
N GLY A 164 29.34 -11.16 1.01
CA GLY A 164 28.34 -12.23 0.87
C GLY A 164 26.90 -11.79 1.08
N TYR A 165 26.64 -10.49 1.16
CA TYR A 165 25.29 -9.92 1.28
C TYR A 165 24.97 -9.02 0.09
N GLY A 166 23.82 -9.25 -0.53
CA GLY A 166 23.26 -8.37 -1.57
C GLY A 166 22.68 -7.09 -0.95
N SER A 167 22.97 -5.96 -1.57
CA SER A 167 22.39 -4.67 -1.15
C SER A 167 20.89 -4.61 -1.46
N PRO A 168 20.06 -4.03 -0.59
CA PRO A 168 18.63 -3.83 -0.84
C PRO A 168 18.40 -2.68 -1.83
N TRP A 169 18.63 -2.92 -3.12
CA TRP A 169 18.67 -1.92 -4.18
C TRP A 169 17.42 -1.06 -4.30
N PHE A 170 16.22 -1.67 -4.18
CA PHE A 170 14.98 -0.89 -4.17
C PHE A 170 14.93 0.09 -2.99
N CYS A 171 15.29 -0.36 -1.79
CA CYS A 171 15.29 0.49 -0.60
C CYS A 171 16.36 1.57 -0.70
N LYS A 172 17.52 1.26 -1.31
CA LYS A 172 18.65 2.16 -1.47
C LYS A 172 18.38 3.26 -2.50
N LEU A 173 17.74 2.94 -3.63
CA LEU A 173 17.62 3.85 -4.77
C LEU A 173 16.25 4.51 -4.92
N ILE A 174 15.14 3.80 -4.61
CA ILE A 174 13.80 4.21 -5.04
C ILE A 174 12.85 4.46 -3.87
N CYS A 175 12.96 3.71 -2.77
CA CYS A 175 11.93 3.65 -1.74
C CYS A 175 11.68 5.01 -1.02
N PRO A 176 10.53 5.70 -1.28
CA PRO A 176 10.22 6.97 -0.64
C PRO A 176 9.82 6.81 0.83
N SER A 177 9.22 5.67 1.20
CA SER A 177 8.87 5.36 2.58
C SER A 177 10.10 5.28 3.47
N GLY A 178 11.20 4.69 2.96
CA GLY A 178 12.47 4.64 3.66
C GLY A 178 13.09 6.01 3.87
N THR A 179 12.95 6.90 2.88
CA THR A 179 13.45 8.27 2.98
C THR A 179 12.62 9.10 3.97
N LEU A 180 11.29 9.03 3.88
CA LEU A 180 10.38 9.81 4.72
C LEU A 180 10.42 9.37 6.20
N LEU A 181 10.31 8.04 6.44
CA LEU A 181 10.14 7.51 7.80
C LEU A 181 11.48 7.18 8.48
N GLY A 182 12.53 6.92 7.73
CA GLY A 182 13.84 6.55 8.25
C GLY A 182 14.91 7.59 7.97
N GLY A 183 15.18 7.91 6.71
CA GLY A 183 16.28 8.76 6.30
C GLY A 183 16.22 10.16 6.90
N ILE A 184 15.13 10.87 6.68
CA ILE A 184 14.96 12.26 7.16
C ILE A 184 15.03 12.35 8.70
N PRO A 185 14.26 11.54 9.47
CA PRO A 185 14.32 11.62 10.94
C PRO A 185 15.70 11.28 11.52
N LEU A 186 16.38 10.27 10.98
CA LEU A 186 17.70 9.87 11.47
C LEU A 186 18.76 10.92 11.17
N VAL A 187 18.77 11.47 9.95
CA VAL A 187 19.70 12.53 9.56
C VAL A 187 19.47 13.80 10.39
N ALA A 188 18.21 14.19 10.61
CA ALA A 188 17.87 15.37 11.39
C ALA A 188 18.39 15.31 12.85
N LYS A 189 18.49 14.10 13.43
CA LYS A 189 18.89 13.91 14.84
C LYS A 189 20.36 13.54 15.04
N ASN A 190 21.06 13.04 14.01
CA ASN A 190 22.42 12.55 14.13
C ASN A 190 23.43 13.44 13.36
N PRO A 191 24.26 14.26 14.05
CA PRO A 191 25.25 15.12 13.38
C PRO A 191 26.26 14.33 12.52
N GLY A 192 26.60 13.10 12.94
CA GLY A 192 27.50 12.24 12.16
C GLY A 192 26.88 11.84 10.80
N LEU A 193 25.57 11.55 10.75
CA LEU A 193 24.88 11.25 9.51
C LEU A 193 24.72 12.50 8.62
N GLN A 194 24.56 13.68 9.22
CA GLN A 194 24.51 14.95 8.47
C GLN A 194 25.80 15.20 7.69
N ARG A 195 26.96 14.93 8.29
CA ARG A 195 28.27 15.06 7.61
C ARG A 195 28.49 14.02 6.51
N ALA A 196 27.83 12.87 6.61
CA ALA A 196 27.90 11.78 5.64
C ALA A 196 26.85 11.88 4.50
N ILE A 197 26.12 12.99 4.42
CA ILE A 197 25.15 13.22 3.33
C ILE A 197 25.89 13.33 2.01
N GLY A 198 25.60 12.39 1.09
CA GLY A 198 26.13 12.39 -0.26
C GLY A 198 25.01 12.51 -1.31
N PHE A 199 25.39 12.43 -2.59
CA PHE A 199 24.50 12.51 -3.75
C PHE A 199 23.28 11.57 -3.63
N LEU A 200 23.48 10.35 -3.13
CA LEU A 200 22.40 9.36 -2.99
C LEU A 200 21.24 9.82 -2.09
N PHE A 201 21.54 10.54 -1.01
CA PHE A 201 20.51 11.08 -0.13
C PHE A 201 19.70 12.17 -0.86
N GLY A 202 20.37 13.10 -1.56
CA GLY A 202 19.71 14.12 -2.38
C GLY A 202 18.81 13.50 -3.45
N TRP A 203 19.29 12.49 -4.17
CA TRP A 203 18.52 11.73 -5.14
C TRP A 203 17.22 11.15 -4.54
N LYS A 204 17.30 10.49 -3.38
CA LYS A 204 16.15 9.91 -2.70
C LYS A 204 15.16 10.95 -2.18
N VAL A 205 15.66 12.08 -1.70
CA VAL A 205 14.80 13.21 -1.28
C VAL A 205 14.07 13.79 -2.49
N SER A 206 14.73 13.93 -3.64
CA SER A 206 14.10 14.41 -4.88
C SER A 206 12.95 13.48 -5.31
N ILE A 207 13.17 12.16 -5.32
CA ILE A 207 12.11 11.18 -5.60
C ILE A 207 10.95 11.34 -4.61
N LEU A 208 11.25 11.48 -3.32
CA LEU A 208 10.21 11.66 -2.29
C LEU A 208 9.39 12.92 -2.57
N VAL A 209 10.03 14.07 -2.80
CA VAL A 209 9.36 15.36 -3.06
C VAL A 209 8.46 15.26 -4.29
N ILE A 210 8.98 14.71 -5.39
CA ILE A 210 8.18 14.51 -6.62
C ILE A 210 6.95 13.64 -6.33
N LEU A 211 7.10 12.55 -5.58
CA LEU A 211 6.00 11.66 -5.24
C LEU A 211 4.99 12.31 -4.28
N LEU A 212 5.43 13.14 -3.34
CA LEU A 212 4.53 13.89 -2.46
C LEU A 212 3.70 14.89 -3.27
N ILE A 213 4.33 15.63 -4.19
CA ILE A 213 3.63 16.56 -5.10
C ILE A 213 2.64 15.78 -5.99
N LEU A 214 3.07 14.70 -6.62
CA LEU A 214 2.18 13.86 -7.43
C LEU A 214 1.02 13.28 -6.62
N SER A 215 1.22 12.98 -5.33
CA SER A 215 0.16 12.46 -4.45
C SER A 215 -0.93 13.47 -4.16
N THR A 216 -0.65 14.77 -4.28
CA THR A 216 -1.69 15.81 -4.19
C THR A 216 -2.58 15.82 -5.42
N MET A 217 -2.05 15.51 -6.60
CA MET A 217 -2.76 15.55 -7.89
C MET A 217 -3.38 14.19 -8.27
N ILE A 218 -2.62 13.11 -8.12
CA ILE A 218 -3.00 11.75 -8.52
C ILE A 218 -3.23 10.91 -7.27
N TYR A 219 -4.29 10.11 -7.28
CA TYR A 219 -4.57 9.22 -6.16
C TYR A 219 -3.56 8.08 -6.07
N ARG A 220 -2.78 8.04 -4.99
CA ARG A 220 -1.79 7.01 -4.66
C ARG A 220 -0.81 6.66 -5.80
N PRO A 221 -0.07 7.63 -6.37
CA PRO A 221 0.79 7.39 -7.52
C PRO A 221 1.88 6.36 -7.25
N PHE A 222 2.50 6.38 -6.07
CA PHE A 222 3.50 5.37 -5.70
C PHE A 222 2.91 3.95 -5.65
N CYS A 223 1.77 3.77 -4.97
CA CYS A 223 1.12 2.46 -4.86
C CYS A 223 0.61 1.94 -6.22
N LYS A 224 0.31 2.83 -7.14
CA LYS A 224 -0.23 2.52 -8.46
C LYS A 224 0.86 2.13 -9.46
N TYR A 225 2.02 2.82 -9.43
CA TYR A 225 3.02 2.71 -10.48
C TYR A 225 4.37 2.15 -10.02
N LEU A 226 4.79 2.34 -8.77
CA LEU A 226 6.17 2.08 -8.34
C LEU A 226 6.30 1.04 -7.24
N CYS A 227 5.23 0.75 -6.46
CA CYS A 227 5.32 -0.07 -5.28
C CYS A 227 5.41 -1.57 -5.60
N PRO A 228 6.55 -2.25 -5.32
CA PRO A 228 6.69 -3.69 -5.56
C PRO A 228 5.79 -4.54 -4.66
N LEU A 229 5.53 -4.11 -3.42
CA LEU A 229 4.57 -4.77 -2.53
C LEU A 229 3.16 -4.73 -3.12
N GLY A 230 2.79 -3.59 -3.75
CA GLY A 230 1.54 -3.45 -4.50
C GLY A 230 1.48 -4.34 -5.74
N ALA A 231 2.61 -4.67 -6.36
CA ALA A 231 2.68 -5.64 -7.45
C ALA A 231 2.41 -7.06 -6.93
N ILE A 232 3.10 -7.50 -5.87
CA ILE A 232 2.92 -8.83 -5.25
C ILE A 232 1.47 -9.03 -4.83
N TYR A 233 0.92 -8.18 -3.97
CA TYR A 233 -0.48 -8.29 -3.54
C TYR A 233 -1.49 -8.11 -4.68
N GLY A 234 -1.10 -7.42 -5.75
CA GLY A 234 -1.89 -7.29 -6.97
C GLY A 234 -2.10 -8.62 -7.69
N ILE A 235 -1.07 -9.46 -7.76
CA ILE A 235 -1.14 -10.81 -8.34
C ILE A 235 -2.13 -11.65 -7.53
N PHE A 236 -2.02 -11.63 -6.20
CA PHE A 236 -2.92 -12.39 -5.32
C PHE A 236 -4.37 -11.87 -5.31
N ASN A 237 -4.60 -10.63 -5.72
CA ASN A 237 -5.93 -10.02 -5.63
C ASN A 237 -7.02 -10.80 -6.36
N ARG A 238 -6.65 -11.52 -7.41
CA ARG A 238 -7.54 -12.37 -8.20
C ARG A 238 -7.96 -13.64 -7.45
N PHE A 239 -7.07 -14.17 -6.60
CA PHE A 239 -7.25 -15.46 -5.92
C PHE A 239 -7.54 -15.33 -4.42
N SER A 240 -7.49 -14.11 -3.87
CA SER A 240 -7.63 -13.89 -2.44
C SER A 240 -9.01 -14.27 -1.92
N LEU A 241 -9.02 -14.80 -0.68
CA LEU A 241 -10.24 -15.21 0.02
C LEU A 241 -11.20 -14.03 0.21
N TYR A 242 -10.73 -12.89 0.70
CA TYR A 242 -11.54 -11.68 0.75
C TYR A 242 -11.62 -11.07 -0.64
N HIS A 243 -12.79 -11.00 -1.22
CA HIS A 243 -12.98 -10.49 -2.59
C HIS A 243 -14.27 -9.69 -2.74
N TYR A 244 -14.44 -9.05 -3.90
CA TYR A 244 -15.68 -8.36 -4.25
C TYR A 244 -16.43 -9.20 -5.29
N GLU A 245 -17.73 -9.28 -5.10
CA GLU A 245 -18.67 -9.94 -6.00
C GLU A 245 -19.69 -8.93 -6.51
N ILE A 246 -20.16 -9.15 -7.72
CA ILE A 246 -21.21 -8.35 -8.34
C ILE A 246 -22.40 -9.26 -8.61
N ASP A 247 -23.52 -8.93 -8.01
CA ASP A 247 -24.80 -9.55 -8.30
C ASP A 247 -25.24 -9.10 -9.70
N ALA A 248 -25.15 -10.02 -10.68
CA ALA A 248 -25.47 -9.72 -12.07
C ALA A 248 -26.96 -9.35 -12.25
N ALA A 249 -27.86 -9.90 -11.43
CA ALA A 249 -29.29 -9.60 -11.49
C ALA A 249 -29.61 -8.17 -11.04
N LYS A 250 -28.82 -7.61 -10.10
CA LYS A 250 -28.99 -6.25 -9.59
C LYS A 250 -28.14 -5.21 -10.32
N CYS A 251 -27.15 -5.63 -11.09
CA CYS A 251 -26.21 -4.74 -11.75
C CYS A 251 -26.76 -4.18 -13.07
N THR A 252 -27.12 -2.90 -13.07
CA THR A 252 -27.60 -2.18 -14.27
C THR A 252 -26.48 -1.71 -15.22
N LYS A 253 -25.21 -2.05 -14.93
CA LYS A 253 -24.02 -1.61 -15.70
C LYS A 253 -23.91 -0.09 -15.91
N CYS A 254 -24.50 0.71 -15.04
CA CYS A 254 -24.54 2.19 -15.13
C CYS A 254 -23.16 2.89 -15.04
N GLY A 255 -22.07 2.18 -14.72
CA GLY A 255 -20.71 2.70 -14.69
C GLY A 255 -20.36 3.62 -13.53
N LEU A 256 -21.28 3.96 -12.62
CA LEU A 256 -21.03 4.86 -11.48
C LEU A 256 -19.90 4.37 -10.58
N CYS A 257 -19.78 3.06 -10.35
CA CYS A 257 -18.72 2.44 -9.58
C CYS A 257 -17.33 2.67 -10.20
N ALA A 258 -17.21 2.58 -11.53
CA ALA A 258 -15.97 2.86 -12.26
C ALA A 258 -15.62 4.35 -12.25
N LYS A 259 -16.62 5.22 -12.44
CA LYS A 259 -16.46 6.69 -12.40
C LYS A 259 -15.99 7.18 -11.02
N LYS A 260 -16.42 6.51 -9.94
CA LYS A 260 -16.03 6.82 -8.55
C LYS A 260 -14.71 6.19 -8.14
N CYS A 261 -14.18 5.24 -8.89
CA CYS A 261 -12.96 4.54 -8.55
C CYS A 261 -11.72 5.41 -8.80
N ASP A 262 -11.07 5.88 -7.73
CA ASP A 262 -9.85 6.69 -7.84
C ASP A 262 -8.64 5.89 -8.35
N MET A 263 -8.66 4.54 -8.22
CA MET A 263 -7.64 3.66 -8.79
C MET A 263 -7.85 3.38 -10.29
N GLY A 264 -8.96 3.86 -10.87
CA GLY A 264 -9.27 3.70 -12.28
C GLY A 264 -9.60 2.25 -12.68
N VAL A 265 -10.28 1.51 -11.79
CA VAL A 265 -10.73 0.14 -12.07
C VAL A 265 -12.16 0.17 -12.60
N LYS A 266 -12.44 -0.56 -13.69
CA LYS A 266 -13.80 -0.83 -14.15
C LYS A 266 -14.39 -1.95 -13.31
N VAL A 267 -14.94 -1.59 -12.15
CA VAL A 267 -15.38 -2.56 -11.13
C VAL A 267 -16.46 -3.48 -11.65
N TYR A 268 -17.39 -2.99 -12.47
CA TYR A 268 -18.49 -3.78 -13.04
C TYR A 268 -18.03 -4.85 -14.06
N GLU A 269 -16.79 -4.71 -14.62
CA GLU A 269 -16.19 -5.73 -15.49
C GLU A 269 -15.26 -6.67 -14.70
N ASN A 270 -14.42 -6.11 -13.81
CA ASN A 270 -13.44 -6.86 -13.04
C ASN A 270 -13.31 -6.31 -11.61
N PRO A 271 -14.15 -6.77 -10.67
CA PRO A 271 -14.14 -6.30 -9.30
C PRO A 271 -12.85 -6.65 -8.53
N ASN A 272 -12.18 -7.73 -8.92
CA ASN A 272 -10.95 -8.23 -8.30
C ASN A 272 -9.68 -7.94 -9.13
N SER A 273 -9.73 -6.87 -9.92
CA SER A 273 -8.57 -6.38 -10.66
C SER A 273 -7.33 -6.24 -9.74
N ALA A 274 -6.14 -6.51 -10.32
CA ALA A 274 -4.86 -6.31 -9.64
C ALA A 274 -4.67 -4.88 -9.09
N GLU A 275 -5.42 -3.90 -9.58
CA GLU A 275 -5.37 -2.51 -9.10
C GLU A 275 -6.36 -2.19 -7.99
N CYS A 276 -7.31 -3.07 -7.68
CA CYS A 276 -8.34 -2.84 -6.68
C CYS A 276 -7.76 -2.94 -5.24
N ILE A 277 -7.73 -1.83 -4.50
CA ILE A 277 -7.29 -1.78 -3.09
C ILE A 277 -8.43 -2.03 -2.10
N ARG A 278 -9.58 -2.42 -2.57
CA ARG A 278 -10.78 -2.76 -1.75
C ARG A 278 -11.19 -1.69 -0.76
N CYS A 279 -11.12 -0.43 -1.19
CA CYS A 279 -11.43 0.74 -0.35
C CYS A 279 -12.92 0.94 -0.05
N GLY A 280 -13.83 0.25 -0.76
CA GLY A 280 -15.28 0.33 -0.55
C GLY A 280 -16.01 1.45 -1.29
N LYS A 281 -15.34 2.43 -1.88
CA LYS A 281 -15.99 3.59 -2.54
C LYS A 281 -16.99 3.21 -3.64
N CYS A 282 -16.76 2.11 -4.35
CA CYS A 282 -17.68 1.60 -5.37
C CYS A 282 -18.99 1.07 -4.79
N LYS A 283 -18.93 0.46 -3.60
CA LYS A 283 -20.13 -0.01 -2.88
C LYS A 283 -21.01 1.15 -2.43
N ASP A 284 -20.37 2.24 -2.00
CA ASP A 284 -21.06 3.42 -1.47
C ASP A 284 -21.86 4.18 -2.53
N VAL A 285 -21.51 4.03 -3.82
CA VAL A 285 -22.17 4.73 -4.93
C VAL A 285 -23.07 3.83 -5.77
N CYS A 286 -23.12 2.54 -5.48
CA CYS A 286 -23.97 1.61 -6.21
C CYS A 286 -25.44 1.82 -5.80
N PRO A 287 -26.32 2.26 -6.71
CA PRO A 287 -27.71 2.55 -6.36
C PRO A 287 -28.51 1.29 -6.04
N THR A 288 -28.18 0.19 -6.72
CA THR A 288 -28.86 -1.11 -6.56
C THR A 288 -28.23 -1.99 -5.49
N GLY A 289 -27.09 -1.55 -4.90
CA GLY A 289 -26.37 -2.36 -3.93
C GLY A 289 -25.78 -3.66 -4.50
N ALA A 290 -25.59 -3.75 -5.82
CA ALA A 290 -25.11 -4.95 -6.50
C ALA A 290 -23.69 -5.40 -6.13
N ILE A 291 -22.89 -4.57 -5.42
CA ILE A 291 -21.50 -4.88 -5.10
C ILE A 291 -21.38 -5.35 -3.65
N HIS A 292 -21.05 -6.62 -3.48
CA HIS A 292 -20.86 -7.24 -2.17
C HIS A 292 -19.37 -7.52 -1.91
N SER A 293 -19.00 -7.67 -0.65
CA SER A 293 -17.71 -8.26 -0.25
C SER A 293 -18.00 -9.53 0.51
N GLY A 294 -17.28 -10.56 0.20
CA GLY A 294 -17.42 -11.86 0.83
C GLY A 294 -16.07 -12.55 1.03
N ILE A 295 -16.10 -13.57 1.84
CA ILE A 295 -15.06 -14.59 1.90
C ILE A 295 -15.52 -15.64 0.90
N ARG A 296 -14.68 -16.00 -0.06
CA ARG A 296 -14.99 -17.02 -1.06
C ARG A 296 -15.40 -18.31 -0.34
N PRO A 297 -16.61 -18.83 -0.53
CA PRO A 297 -16.92 -20.15 -0.02
C PRO A 297 -15.91 -21.13 -0.63
N LYS A 298 -15.45 -22.10 0.16
CA LYS A 298 -14.67 -23.21 -0.36
C LYS A 298 -15.60 -23.94 -1.36
N THR A 299 -15.52 -23.58 -2.65
CA THR A 299 -16.06 -24.42 -3.70
C THR A 299 -15.23 -25.69 -3.64
N GLY A 300 -15.85 -26.76 -3.16
CA GLY A 300 -15.29 -28.10 -3.23
C GLY A 300 -14.85 -28.35 -4.67
N VAL A 301 -13.64 -28.86 -4.79
CA VAL A 301 -13.14 -29.52 -6.00
C VAL A 301 -14.01 -30.70 -6.27
#